data_fb8c1283fb266e03833429d4372b263e
#
_entry.id   fb8c1283fb266e03833429d4372b263e
#
_cell.length_a   1.000
_cell.length_b   1.000
_cell.length_c   1.000
_cell.angle_alpha   90.00
_cell.angle_beta   90.00
_cell.angle_gamma   90.00
#
_symmetry.space_group_name_H-M   'P 1'
#
loop_
_entity.id
_entity.type
_entity.pdbx_description
1 polymer ?
#
loop_
_entity_poly.entity_id
_entity_poly.type
_entity_poly.pdbx_seq_one_letter_code
_entity_poly.pdbx_strand_id
1 'polypeptide(L)'
;MAFVHLHNHTEYSLLDGLTHIKDMVRRAAELDMPAVAVTDHGVMSGMVELSDACDAIEKETGKRVKPIFGCEVYFTPDESLRKDVKPKLYHLLLLAKNNEGYHNLLKLVSESHVDNFYYKPRT
;
A
#
# COMPACT_ATOMS: atom_id res chain seq x y z
N MET A 1 -2.09 24.10 7.68
CA MET A 1 -2.90 23.02 7.06
C MET A 1 -2.00 21.79 7.02
N ALA A 2 -2.40 20.68 7.65
CA ALA A 2 -1.58 19.48 7.69
C ALA A 2 -1.70 18.76 6.33
N PHE A 3 -0.56 18.38 5.75
CA PHE A 3 -0.50 17.60 4.51
C PHE A 3 -0.31 16.12 4.84
N VAL A 4 -0.90 15.22 4.05
CA VAL A 4 -0.74 13.77 4.16
C VAL A 4 -0.45 13.18 2.80
N HIS A 5 0.65 12.45 2.67
CA HIS A 5 0.95 11.67 1.46
C HIS A 5 0.10 10.40 1.46
N LEU A 6 -0.79 10.26 0.46
CA LEU A 6 -1.71 9.12 0.32
C LEU A 6 -1.28 8.10 -0.74
N HIS A 7 -0.24 8.39 -1.52
CA HIS A 7 0.25 7.56 -2.61
C HIS A 7 1.78 7.49 -2.53
N ASN A 8 2.30 6.43 -1.92
CA ASN A 8 3.74 6.21 -1.77
C ASN A 8 4.10 4.76 -2.02
N HIS A 9 5.22 4.55 -2.70
CA HIS A 9 5.82 3.25 -2.91
C HIS A 9 7.05 3.08 -2.02
N THR A 10 7.18 1.89 -1.43
CA THR A 10 8.30 1.51 -0.58
C THR A 10 9.21 0.50 -1.26
N GLU A 11 10.24 0.05 -0.56
CA GLU A 11 11.13 -1.02 -0.99
C GLU A 11 10.41 -2.34 -1.33
N TYR A 12 9.17 -2.54 -0.86
CA TYR A 12 8.34 -3.68 -1.21
C TYR A 12 7.70 -3.57 -2.61
N SER A 13 7.66 -2.37 -3.19
CA SER A 13 7.27 -2.15 -4.57
C SER A 13 8.48 -2.37 -5.48
N LEU A 14 8.77 -3.63 -5.77
CA LEU A 14 9.97 -4.04 -6.50
C LEU A 14 10.05 -3.34 -7.86
N LEU A 15 11.24 -2.82 -8.19
CA LEU A 15 11.63 -2.10 -9.40
C LEU A 15 11.25 -0.61 -9.45
N ASP A 16 10.41 -0.09 -8.58
CA ASP A 16 10.06 1.34 -8.58
C ASP A 16 10.08 2.02 -7.20
N GLY A 17 10.08 1.26 -6.10
CA GLY A 17 10.19 1.77 -4.74
C GLY A 17 11.60 1.63 -4.16
N LEU A 18 12.12 2.70 -3.56
CA LEU A 18 13.44 2.73 -2.91
C LEU A 18 13.34 3.15 -1.44
N THR A 19 12.22 3.73 -1.03
CA THR A 19 12.04 4.31 0.29
C THR A 19 11.84 3.24 1.35
N HIS A 20 12.68 3.21 2.38
CA HIS A 20 12.45 2.38 3.55
C HIS A 20 11.30 2.94 4.40
N ILE A 21 10.42 2.06 4.88
CA ILE A 21 9.22 2.45 5.64
C ILE A 21 9.59 3.25 6.89
N LYS A 22 10.61 2.83 7.63
CA LYS A 22 11.07 3.52 8.84
C LYS A 22 11.52 4.95 8.57
N ASP A 23 12.24 5.17 7.48
CA ASP A 23 12.73 6.50 7.10
C ASP A 23 11.57 7.40 6.65
N MET A 24 10.60 6.83 5.94
CA MET A 24 9.39 7.55 5.53
C MET A 24 8.56 8.00 6.72
N VAL A 25 8.33 7.12 7.71
CA VAL A 25 7.59 7.45 8.94
C VAL A 25 8.33 8.50 9.76
N ARG A 26 9.66 8.36 9.92
CA ARG A 26 10.50 9.36 10.60
C ARG A 26 10.39 10.72 9.92
N ARG A 27 10.49 10.74 8.60
CA ARG A 27 10.37 11.98 7.83
C ARG A 27 8.98 12.62 7.96
N ALA A 28 7.92 11.82 7.96
CA ALA A 28 6.56 12.32 8.20
C ALA A 28 6.44 12.98 9.60
N ALA A 29 7.03 12.37 10.64
CA ALA A 29 7.04 12.93 11.99
C ALA A 29 7.86 14.25 12.08
N GLU A 30 9.02 14.33 11.41
CA GLU A 30 9.83 15.55 11.34
C GLU A 30 9.08 16.71 10.69
N LEU A 31 8.27 16.42 9.67
CA LEU A 31 7.46 17.39 8.93
C LEU A 31 6.09 17.64 9.55
N ASP A 32 5.85 17.14 10.77
CA ASP A 32 4.57 17.26 11.50
C ASP A 32 3.35 16.78 10.69
N MET A 33 3.55 15.74 9.84
CA MET A 33 2.45 15.11 9.14
C MET A 33 1.66 14.20 10.10
N PRO A 34 0.32 14.31 10.14
CA PRO A 34 -0.50 13.52 11.07
C PRO A 34 -0.65 12.06 10.64
N ALA A 35 -0.34 11.73 9.39
CA ALA A 35 -0.48 10.39 8.83
C ALA A 35 0.41 10.20 7.60
N VAL A 36 0.64 8.95 7.21
CA VAL A 36 1.31 8.57 5.96
C VAL A 36 0.74 7.25 5.45
N ALA A 37 0.56 7.13 4.14
CA ALA A 37 0.09 5.90 3.52
C ALA A 37 1.26 5.10 2.90
N VAL A 38 1.10 3.77 2.87
CA VAL A 38 1.87 2.86 2.02
C VAL A 38 0.92 2.23 1.02
N THR A 39 1.27 2.29 -0.26
CA THR A 39 0.42 1.90 -1.40
C THR A 39 1.26 1.25 -2.49
N ASP A 40 2.00 0.22 -2.13
CA ASP A 40 2.87 -0.50 -3.05
C ASP A 40 2.10 -1.18 -4.19
N HIS A 41 2.75 -1.41 -5.31
CA HIS A 41 2.16 -2.04 -6.49
C HIS A 41 1.81 -3.51 -6.24
N GLY A 42 0.51 -3.79 -6.14
CA GLY A 42 -0.06 -5.14 -6.07
C GLY A 42 0.31 -5.94 -4.84
N VAL A 43 0.91 -5.32 -3.80
CA VAL A 43 1.33 -6.01 -2.57
C VAL A 43 0.98 -5.21 -1.32
N MET A 44 0.86 -5.91 -0.20
CA MET A 44 0.65 -5.33 1.13
C MET A 44 1.72 -5.81 2.14
N SER A 45 2.90 -6.16 1.66
CA SER A 45 3.96 -6.77 2.47
C SER A 45 4.50 -5.86 3.57
N GLY A 46 4.47 -4.54 3.37
CA GLY A 46 4.97 -3.54 4.31
C GLY A 46 4.00 -3.11 5.42
N MET A 47 2.77 -3.66 5.48
CA MET A 47 1.73 -3.12 6.38
C MET A 47 2.06 -3.28 7.87
N VAL A 48 2.62 -4.43 8.27
CA VAL A 48 3.03 -4.67 9.66
C VAL A 48 4.21 -3.76 10.02
N GLU A 49 5.20 -3.64 9.15
CA GLU A 49 6.34 -2.75 9.37
C GLU A 49 5.91 -1.29 9.47
N LEU A 50 4.93 -0.85 8.67
CA LEU A 50 4.37 0.50 8.76
C LEU A 50 3.73 0.76 10.13
N SER A 51 2.93 -0.19 10.63
CA SER A 51 2.32 -0.10 11.96
C SER A 51 3.39 0.00 13.05
N ASP A 52 4.35 -0.91 13.03
CA ASP A 52 5.43 -0.96 14.02
C ASP A 52 6.32 0.31 13.99
N ALA A 53 6.62 0.83 12.80
CA ALA A 53 7.38 2.06 12.63
C ALA A 53 6.64 3.28 13.19
N CYS A 54 5.33 3.38 12.98
CA CYS A 54 4.49 4.44 13.54
C CYS A 54 4.46 4.37 15.07
N ASP A 55 4.29 3.18 15.64
CA ASP A 55 4.31 2.99 17.10
C ASP A 55 5.70 3.30 17.70
N ALA A 56 6.76 2.93 17.00
CA ALA A 56 8.13 3.20 17.44
C ALA A 56 8.44 4.71 17.46
N ILE A 57 8.05 5.45 16.42
CA ILE A 57 8.29 6.89 16.34
C ILE A 57 7.47 7.66 17.39
N GLU A 58 6.24 7.22 17.69
CA GLU A 58 5.42 7.80 18.75
C GLU A 58 6.08 7.61 20.12
N LYS A 59 6.61 6.42 20.41
CA LYS A 59 7.34 6.12 21.66
C LYS A 59 8.64 6.94 21.79
N GLU A 60 9.38 7.10 20.68
CA GLU A 60 10.65 7.80 20.65
C GLU A 60 10.49 9.32 20.77
N THR A 61 9.52 9.90 20.08
CA THR A 61 9.41 11.36 19.88
C THR A 61 8.17 12.00 20.50
N GLY A 62 7.19 11.21 20.91
CA GLY A 62 5.86 11.69 21.33
C GLY A 62 4.97 12.15 20.15
N LYS A 63 5.46 12.13 18.92
CA LYS A 63 4.71 12.51 17.72
C LYS A 63 4.00 11.32 17.13
N ARG A 64 2.68 11.40 17.05
CA ARG A 64 1.85 10.37 16.46
C ARG A 64 1.73 10.58 14.96
N VAL A 65 2.20 9.59 14.18
CA VAL A 65 1.95 9.47 12.74
C VAL A 65 0.98 8.30 12.53
N LYS A 66 -0.21 8.57 12.04
CA LYS A 66 -1.21 7.51 11.78
C LYS A 66 -0.82 6.71 10.53
N PRO A 67 -0.69 5.36 10.61
CA PRO A 67 -0.51 4.54 9.44
C PRO A 67 -1.81 4.49 8.61
N ILE A 68 -1.68 4.62 7.29
CA ILE A 68 -2.77 4.41 6.34
C ILE A 68 -2.38 3.25 5.44
N PHE A 69 -3.14 2.17 5.52
CA PHE A 69 -2.90 0.94 4.77
C PHE A 69 -3.58 1.01 3.41
N GLY A 70 -2.85 0.71 2.36
CA GLY A 70 -3.36 0.73 1.00
C GLY A 70 -2.61 -0.19 0.05
N CYS A 71 -3.03 -0.21 -1.19
CA CYS A 71 -2.38 -0.91 -2.27
C CYS A 71 -2.73 -0.22 -3.60
N GLU A 72 -1.76 -0.07 -4.47
CA GLU A 72 -2.01 0.30 -5.87
C GLU A 72 -2.19 -0.98 -6.68
N VAL A 73 -3.46 -1.38 -6.87
CA VAL A 73 -3.78 -2.64 -7.55
C VAL A 73 -3.72 -2.49 -9.07
N TYR A 74 -3.44 -3.60 -9.76
CA TYR A 74 -3.55 -3.70 -11.21
C TYR A 74 -4.97 -4.08 -11.59
N PHE A 75 -5.80 -3.08 -11.83
CA PHE A 75 -7.19 -3.25 -12.22
C PHE A 75 -7.31 -3.60 -13.70
N THR A 76 -8.17 -4.56 -14.02
CA THR A 76 -8.48 -4.96 -15.40
C THR A 76 -9.97 -5.29 -15.54
N PRO A 77 -10.60 -5.05 -16.72
CA PRO A 77 -11.93 -5.58 -17.00
C PRO A 77 -11.97 -7.11 -16.97
N ASP A 78 -13.08 -7.71 -16.55
CA ASP A 78 -13.28 -9.17 -16.41
C ASP A 78 -12.80 -9.99 -17.62
N GLU A 79 -13.05 -9.48 -18.82
CA GLU A 79 -12.61 -10.12 -20.06
C GLU A 79 -11.10 -10.31 -20.16
N SER A 80 -10.33 -9.46 -19.48
CA SER A 80 -8.87 -9.50 -19.44
C SER A 80 -8.30 -10.36 -18.29
N LEU A 81 -9.14 -10.95 -17.46
CA LEU A 81 -8.73 -11.99 -16.51
C LEU A 81 -8.43 -13.31 -17.19
N ARG A 82 -8.92 -13.50 -18.41
CA ARG A 82 -8.59 -14.68 -19.23
C ARG A 82 -7.12 -14.69 -19.61
N LYS A 83 -6.46 -15.84 -19.43
CA LYS A 83 -5.01 -15.99 -19.69
C LYS A 83 -4.64 -15.99 -21.19
N ASP A 84 -5.63 -16.14 -22.07
CA ASP A 84 -5.48 -16.12 -23.54
C ASP A 84 -5.58 -14.70 -24.13
N VAL A 85 -5.94 -13.70 -23.33
CA VAL A 85 -6.09 -12.30 -23.76
C VAL A 85 -4.97 -11.45 -23.15
N LYS A 86 -4.33 -10.62 -23.97
CA LYS A 86 -3.35 -9.65 -23.48
C LYS A 86 -4.07 -8.63 -22.59
N PRO A 87 -3.75 -8.56 -21.28
CA PRO A 87 -4.48 -7.73 -20.35
C PRO A 87 -4.25 -6.24 -20.62
N LYS A 88 -5.32 -5.46 -20.54
CA LYS A 88 -5.24 -4.02 -20.40
C LYS A 88 -5.29 -3.71 -18.92
N LEU A 89 -4.16 -3.29 -18.37
CA LEU A 89 -3.99 -3.02 -16.93
C LEU A 89 -4.07 -1.53 -16.66
N TYR A 90 -4.85 -1.18 -15.65
CA TYR A 90 -4.93 0.16 -15.08
C TYR A 90 -4.44 0.11 -13.65
N HIS A 91 -3.97 1.24 -13.13
CA HIS A 91 -3.61 1.38 -11.73
C HIS A 91 -4.79 1.99 -10.97
N LEU A 92 -5.21 1.33 -9.90
CA LEU A 92 -6.24 1.83 -9.00
C LEU A 92 -5.71 1.87 -7.58
N LEU A 93 -5.73 3.06 -7.00
CA LEU A 93 -5.30 3.26 -5.61
C LEU A 93 -6.45 2.95 -4.66
N LEU A 94 -6.23 2.00 -3.75
CA LEU A 94 -7.18 1.62 -2.72
C LEU A 94 -6.59 1.89 -1.33
N LEU A 95 -7.36 2.56 -0.47
CA LEU A 95 -6.99 2.85 0.90
C LEU A 95 -8.02 2.22 1.86
N ALA A 96 -7.54 1.53 2.88
CA ALA A 96 -8.41 0.94 3.91
C ALA A 96 -8.94 2.03 4.84
N LYS A 97 -10.25 2.19 4.92
CA LYS A 97 -10.91 3.17 5.80
C LYS A 97 -10.94 2.71 7.26
N ASN A 98 -11.07 1.40 7.48
CA ASN A 98 -11.21 0.76 8.78
C ASN A 98 -10.74 -0.71 8.70
N ASN A 99 -10.88 -1.48 9.79
CA ASN A 99 -10.49 -2.89 9.84
C ASN A 99 -11.21 -3.76 8.81
N GLU A 100 -12.49 -3.52 8.56
CA GLU A 100 -13.23 -4.24 7.51
C GLU A 100 -12.61 -3.97 6.12
N GLY A 101 -12.35 -2.71 5.81
CA GLY A 101 -11.66 -2.31 4.58
C GLY A 101 -10.27 -2.92 4.45
N TYR A 102 -9.53 -3.03 5.56
CA TYR A 102 -8.23 -3.69 5.58
C TYR A 102 -8.33 -5.20 5.25
N HIS A 103 -9.28 -5.91 5.87
CA HIS A 103 -9.51 -7.33 5.55
C HIS A 103 -9.99 -7.56 4.12
N ASN A 104 -10.85 -6.68 3.62
CA ASN A 104 -11.30 -6.74 2.22
C ASN A 104 -10.14 -6.52 1.25
N LEU A 105 -9.25 -5.59 1.57
CA LEU A 105 -8.07 -5.32 0.75
C LEU A 105 -7.08 -6.49 0.77
N LEU A 106 -6.86 -7.11 1.94
CA LEU A 106 -6.05 -8.34 2.05
C LEU A 106 -6.61 -9.46 1.18
N LYS A 107 -7.94 -9.67 1.21
CA LYS A 107 -8.61 -10.68 0.39
C LYS A 107 -8.43 -10.39 -1.10
N LEU A 108 -8.69 -9.16 -1.52
CA LEU A 108 -8.54 -8.72 -2.91
C LEU A 108 -7.13 -8.94 -3.44
N VAL A 109 -6.12 -8.52 -2.68
CA VAL A 109 -4.70 -8.70 -3.04
C VAL A 109 -4.33 -10.19 -3.08
N SER A 110 -4.84 -11.01 -2.14
CA SER A 110 -4.60 -12.46 -2.15
C SER A 110 -5.18 -13.13 -3.38
N GLU A 111 -6.43 -12.82 -3.74
CA GLU A 111 -7.09 -13.34 -4.95
C GLU A 111 -6.33 -12.93 -6.22
N SER A 112 -5.82 -11.72 -6.28
CA SER A 112 -5.04 -11.25 -7.43
C SER A 112 -3.74 -12.04 -7.65
N HIS A 113 -3.14 -12.56 -6.57
CA HIS A 113 -1.92 -13.36 -6.63
C HIS A 113 -2.18 -14.86 -6.84
N VAL A 114 -3.24 -15.41 -6.24
CA VAL A 114 -3.54 -16.85 -6.27
C VAL A 114 -4.30 -17.23 -7.54
N ASP A 115 -5.38 -16.52 -7.82
CA ASP A 115 -6.32 -16.89 -8.89
C ASP A 115 -6.08 -16.14 -10.18
N ASN A 116 -5.74 -14.87 -10.11
CA ASN A 116 -5.74 -13.92 -11.23
C ASN A 116 -4.33 -13.50 -11.69
N PHE A 117 -3.28 -14.15 -11.20
CA PHE A 117 -1.92 -13.81 -11.58
C PHE A 117 -1.62 -14.22 -13.04
N TYR A 118 -1.27 -13.22 -13.86
CA TYR A 118 -0.73 -13.43 -15.19
C TYR A 118 0.18 -12.25 -15.56
N TYR A 119 1.50 -12.45 -15.45
CA TYR A 119 2.57 -11.44 -15.47
C TYR A 119 2.48 -10.40 -14.34
N LYS A 120 1.29 -10.02 -13.91
CA LYS A 120 0.99 -9.12 -12.79
C LYS A 120 -0.18 -9.68 -11.96
N PRO A 121 -0.27 -9.39 -10.66
CA PRO A 121 -1.45 -9.68 -9.86
C PRO A 121 -2.60 -8.77 -10.30
N ARG A 122 -3.65 -9.36 -10.89
CA ARG A 122 -4.77 -8.62 -11.48
C ARG A 122 -6.01 -8.68 -10.62
N THR A 123 -6.73 -7.59 -10.57
CA THR A 123 -8.01 -7.42 -9.86
C THR A 123 -9.07 -6.85 -10.78
#